data_b9859d60089c2f3c93c1e64123c5a5b4
#
_entry.id   b9859d60089c2f3c93c1e64123c5a5b4
#
_cell.length_a   1.000
_cell.length_b   1.000
_cell.length_c   1.000
_cell.angle_alpha   90.00
_cell.angle_beta   90.00
_cell.angle_gamma   90.00
#
_symmetry.space_group_name_H-M   'P 1'
#
loop_
_entity.id
_entity.type
_entity.pdbx_description
1 polymer ?
#
loop_
_entity_poly.entity_id
_entity_poly.type
_entity_poly.pdbx_seq_one_letter_code
_entity_poly.pdbx_strand_id
1 'polypeptide(L)'
;MAEEKKSHIIFGRLDIPFEVKDVAKFPGYAAVFGPGIIWAGLSQGSGELIWWPYLVSKYGLWFMAWMPIWAILQWWYNQELGRYTLATGESVYDGFMRIHFIWGWVCFAFAVIMFSWVGGYQGAAASAMTAITKFPPGWDTKSQVRFWMVLLNIITWLIVMFGPVAYRVVEVIETLAAIASFFGMLAAVLATPEVLAVGGKFFASFLSLKVNPAIPILPKVPPNWDVADTAVLITSITYTGAGGIWNTGYSFWVRDGNWGQAAHVGRVTSPLTGKPEAIPSVGVAFEATPENIAEWKKWVRTLWLDNLFGVLFNMFTIVWTAWLSYGILHPAGLTPKGWQLVTVQGEWFAKAFGEPGRIVMLLLGFFFLFDIQFTAGDLMSRIVSDYAYVGLKGRVKSIPKTVILMYIWLAIFILPLSIGAPATFALYVVYLFVVSLLMAYSAIHDWEYRKIYYSFFTLFIIVGCIQIFLKSPATLILSTGILNMAVQAIFCTSLLVLNWYVLPKIHPAGKEVRPSWITFILLLFSTIMWWYCTAWYIQVRLG
;
A
#
# COMPACT_ATOMS: atom_id res chain seq x y z
N MET A 1 43.87 -13.10 5.20
CA MET A 1 43.27 -12.85 3.87
C MET A 1 42.04 -13.71 3.80
N ALA A 2 40.86 -13.14 4.10
CA ALA A 2 39.61 -13.84 3.89
C ALA A 2 39.37 -13.87 2.36
N GLU A 3 39.27 -15.06 1.80
CA GLU A 3 38.80 -15.23 0.43
C GLU A 3 37.43 -14.54 0.31
N GLU A 4 37.40 -13.49 -0.49
CA GLU A 4 36.15 -12.88 -0.93
C GLU A 4 35.30 -13.97 -1.64
N LYS A 5 34.39 -14.59 -0.92
CA LYS A 5 33.40 -15.50 -1.52
C LYS A 5 32.66 -14.71 -2.59
N LYS A 6 33.07 -14.86 -3.84
CA LYS A 6 32.36 -14.30 -4.98
C LYS A 6 30.93 -14.80 -4.91
N SER A 7 29.99 -13.90 -4.68
CA SER A 7 28.56 -14.20 -4.75
C SER A 7 28.28 -14.77 -6.15
N HIS A 8 27.82 -16.02 -6.23
CA HIS A 8 27.43 -16.68 -7.47
C HIS A 8 26.12 -16.11 -8.06
N ILE A 9 25.51 -15.13 -7.39
CA ILE A 9 24.22 -14.54 -7.73
C ILE A 9 24.45 -13.28 -8.53
N ILE A 10 23.92 -13.23 -9.76
CA ILE A 10 24.03 -12.08 -10.65
C ILE A 10 23.15 -10.93 -10.17
N PHE A 11 21.96 -11.23 -9.59
CA PHE A 11 20.97 -10.28 -9.08
C PHE A 11 20.49 -10.73 -7.70
N GLY A 12 20.81 -10.02 -6.65
CA GLY A 12 20.34 -10.32 -5.31
C GLY A 12 21.42 -10.29 -4.25
N ARG A 13 21.06 -10.61 -3.02
CA ARG A 13 21.88 -10.45 -1.81
C ARG A 13 21.93 -11.68 -0.92
N LEU A 14 21.52 -12.83 -1.39
CA LEU A 14 21.29 -14.02 -0.54
C LEU A 14 22.46 -14.33 0.40
N ASP A 15 23.71 -14.19 -0.08
CA ASP A 15 24.93 -14.59 0.63
C ASP A 15 25.69 -13.41 1.29
N ILE A 16 25.12 -12.20 1.31
CA ILE A 16 25.81 -11.03 1.92
C ILE A 16 25.57 -11.05 3.43
N PRO A 17 26.62 -11.17 4.27
CA PRO A 17 26.48 -11.17 5.73
C PRO A 17 26.06 -9.79 6.23
N PHE A 18 25.30 -9.78 7.35
CA PHE A 18 24.96 -8.55 8.05
C PHE A 18 26.15 -7.93 8.77
N GLU A 19 26.15 -6.62 8.89
CA GLU A 19 26.97 -5.94 9.89
C GLU A 19 26.38 -6.24 11.29
N VAL A 20 27.21 -6.50 12.30
CA VAL A 20 26.73 -6.82 13.65
C VAL A 20 26.85 -5.60 14.55
N LYS A 21 25.72 -5.17 15.12
CA LYS A 21 25.62 -4.07 16.10
C LYS A 21 24.57 -4.41 17.15
N ASP A 22 24.70 -3.84 18.34
CA ASP A 22 23.71 -4.00 19.39
C ASP A 22 22.35 -3.44 18.98
N VAL A 23 21.27 -4.01 19.56
CA VAL A 23 19.91 -3.52 19.33
C VAL A 23 19.78 -2.11 19.89
N ALA A 24 19.25 -1.19 19.10
CA ALA A 24 19.01 0.17 19.56
C ALA A 24 18.15 0.17 20.83
N LYS A 25 18.55 0.98 21.82
CA LYS A 25 17.81 1.10 23.08
C LYS A 25 16.39 1.58 22.81
N PHE A 26 15.44 0.93 23.44
CA PHE A 26 14.03 1.29 23.33
C PHE A 26 13.73 2.60 24.09
N PRO A 27 13.30 3.68 23.42
CA PRO A 27 13.14 4.99 24.05
C PRO A 27 11.84 5.13 24.88
N GLY A 28 10.98 4.10 24.91
CA GLY A 28 9.68 4.12 25.54
C GLY A 28 8.50 4.23 24.57
N TYR A 29 7.34 3.72 24.96
CA TYR A 29 6.16 3.63 24.08
C TYR A 29 5.64 4.99 23.59
N ALA A 30 5.74 6.04 24.40
CA ALA A 30 5.29 7.37 24.01
C ALA A 30 6.15 8.04 22.92
N ALA A 31 7.40 7.57 22.75
CA ALA A 31 8.33 8.10 21.77
C ALA A 31 8.30 7.36 20.41
N VAL A 32 7.59 6.24 20.33
CA VAL A 32 7.57 5.34 19.17
C VAL A 32 6.15 5.13 18.68
N PHE A 33 5.56 6.18 18.13
CA PHE A 33 4.29 6.11 17.42
C PHE A 33 4.52 6.70 16.02
N GLY A 34 4.15 6.01 14.97
CA GLY A 34 4.36 6.55 13.63
C GLY A 34 4.02 5.59 12.51
N PRO A 35 4.72 4.46 12.31
CA PRO A 35 4.47 3.55 11.20
C PRO A 35 3.03 3.08 11.10
N GLY A 36 2.37 2.76 12.21
CA GLY A 36 0.98 2.32 12.23
C GLY A 36 -0.02 3.41 11.87
N ILE A 37 0.21 4.66 12.26
CA ILE A 37 -0.67 5.76 11.87
C ILE A 37 -0.47 6.17 10.41
N ILE A 38 0.76 6.11 9.90
CA ILE A 38 1.03 6.31 8.47
C ILE A 38 0.33 5.22 7.67
N TRP A 39 0.43 3.96 8.12
CA TRP A 39 -0.28 2.86 7.49
C TRP A 39 -1.80 3.05 7.57
N ALA A 40 -2.33 3.51 8.70
CA ALA A 40 -3.76 3.81 8.85
C ALA A 40 -4.20 4.92 7.88
N GLY A 41 -3.43 5.99 7.73
CA GLY A 41 -3.70 7.06 6.77
C GLY A 41 -3.73 6.53 5.34
N LEU A 42 -2.67 5.87 4.88
CA LEU A 42 -2.61 5.25 3.55
C LEU A 42 -3.79 4.27 3.31
N SER A 43 -4.21 3.52 4.33
CA SER A 43 -5.31 2.57 4.18
C SER A 43 -6.67 3.25 4.15
N GLN A 44 -6.83 4.43 4.75
CA GLN A 44 -8.07 5.21 4.74
C GLN A 44 -8.37 5.85 3.39
N GLY A 45 -8.45 5.06 2.37
CA GLY A 45 -8.57 5.54 1.02
C GLY A 45 -9.75 4.97 0.27
N SER A 46 -9.45 4.29 -0.81
CA SER A 46 -10.48 3.80 -1.71
C SER A 46 -11.34 2.69 -1.10
N GLY A 47 -10.80 1.89 -0.17
CA GLY A 47 -11.56 0.85 0.52
C GLY A 47 -12.70 1.44 1.33
N GLU A 48 -12.35 2.34 2.24
CA GLU A 48 -13.22 2.99 3.22
C GLU A 48 -14.17 3.99 2.57
N LEU A 49 -13.65 4.79 1.64
CA LEU A 49 -14.40 5.88 1.05
C LEU A 49 -15.26 5.45 -0.15
N ILE A 50 -14.83 4.43 -0.90
CA ILE A 50 -15.42 4.09 -2.20
C ILE A 50 -16.03 2.68 -2.21
N TRP A 51 -15.20 1.65 -1.95
CA TRP A 51 -15.59 0.28 -2.31
C TRP A 51 -16.48 -0.39 -1.27
N TRP A 52 -16.23 -0.24 0.02
CA TRP A 52 -17.18 -0.66 1.07
C TRP A 52 -18.49 0.14 0.99
N PRO A 53 -18.48 1.48 0.87
CA PRO A 53 -19.68 2.28 0.58
C PRO A 53 -20.43 1.82 -0.68
N TYR A 54 -19.74 1.45 -1.75
CA TYR A 54 -20.39 0.90 -2.95
C TYR A 54 -21.13 -0.39 -2.64
N LEU A 55 -20.48 -1.37 -2.01
CA LEU A 55 -21.12 -2.65 -1.67
C LEU A 55 -22.31 -2.45 -0.74
N VAL A 56 -22.18 -1.60 0.26
CA VAL A 56 -23.25 -1.32 1.22
C VAL A 56 -24.41 -0.57 0.54
N SER A 57 -24.12 0.42 -0.29
CA SER A 57 -25.17 1.16 -1.00
C SER A 57 -25.96 0.28 -1.99
N LYS A 58 -25.29 -0.67 -2.66
CA LYS A 58 -25.93 -1.55 -3.67
C LYS A 58 -26.55 -2.81 -3.07
N TYR A 59 -25.87 -3.45 -2.11
CA TYR A 59 -26.25 -4.76 -1.57
C TYR A 59 -26.62 -4.75 -0.07
N GLY A 60 -26.71 -3.57 0.53
CA GLY A 60 -26.98 -3.41 1.96
C GLY A 60 -25.87 -4.03 2.82
N LEU A 61 -26.27 -4.64 3.92
CA LEU A 61 -25.34 -5.15 4.95
C LEU A 61 -24.84 -6.58 4.68
N TRP A 62 -24.90 -7.06 3.44
CA TRP A 62 -24.64 -8.46 3.11
C TRP A 62 -23.25 -8.96 3.50
N PHE A 63 -22.21 -8.13 3.35
CA PHE A 63 -20.81 -8.49 3.52
C PHE A 63 -20.20 -8.00 4.84
N MET A 64 -20.96 -7.33 5.72
CA MET A 64 -20.38 -6.63 6.89
C MET A 64 -19.68 -7.57 7.88
N ALA A 65 -20.17 -8.81 8.06
CA ALA A 65 -19.50 -9.78 8.94
C ALA A 65 -18.11 -10.22 8.45
N TRP A 66 -17.83 -10.08 7.16
CA TRP A 66 -16.55 -10.42 6.56
C TRP A 66 -15.49 -9.32 6.73
N MET A 67 -15.91 -8.06 6.87
CA MET A 67 -15.00 -6.90 6.94
C MET A 67 -13.97 -7.02 8.08
N PRO A 68 -14.34 -7.29 9.34
CA PRO A 68 -13.36 -7.43 10.43
C PRO A 68 -12.37 -8.58 10.21
N ILE A 69 -12.83 -9.69 9.60
CA ILE A 69 -11.97 -10.84 9.29
C ILE A 69 -10.85 -10.39 8.36
N TRP A 70 -11.16 -9.70 7.27
CA TRP A 70 -10.17 -9.23 6.30
C TRP A 70 -9.23 -8.17 6.88
N ALA A 71 -9.72 -7.28 7.75
CA ALA A 71 -8.89 -6.31 8.46
C ALA A 71 -7.84 -7.01 9.34
N ILE A 72 -8.26 -7.98 10.15
CA ILE A 72 -7.37 -8.73 11.05
C ILE A 72 -6.33 -9.55 10.26
N LEU A 73 -6.67 -10.09 9.09
CA LEU A 73 -5.71 -10.82 8.26
C LEU A 73 -4.56 -9.93 7.79
N GLN A 74 -4.80 -8.64 7.53
CA GLN A 74 -3.75 -7.69 7.17
C GLN A 74 -2.84 -7.32 8.35
N TRP A 75 -3.33 -7.38 9.57
CA TRP A 75 -2.49 -7.16 10.75
C TRP A 75 -1.32 -8.15 10.82
N TRP A 76 -1.57 -9.45 10.60
CA TRP A 76 -0.52 -10.47 10.62
C TRP A 76 0.48 -10.30 9.48
N TYR A 77 0.03 -9.85 8.34
CA TYR A 77 0.87 -9.53 7.22
C TYR A 77 1.82 -8.35 7.56
N ASN A 78 1.28 -7.25 8.04
CA ASN A 78 2.08 -6.08 8.43
C ASN A 78 3.07 -6.40 9.56
N GLN A 79 2.63 -7.21 10.54
CA GLN A 79 3.48 -7.62 11.65
C GLN A 79 4.77 -8.28 11.17
N GLU A 80 4.68 -9.10 10.15
CA GLU A 80 5.83 -9.82 9.64
C GLU A 80 6.66 -9.01 8.64
N LEU A 81 6.07 -8.05 7.94
CA LEU A 81 6.79 -7.03 7.18
C LEU A 81 7.70 -6.20 8.11
N GLY A 82 7.13 -5.68 9.19
CA GLY A 82 7.86 -4.87 10.16
C GLY A 82 8.90 -5.67 10.94
N ARG A 83 8.64 -6.95 11.27
CA ARG A 83 9.57 -7.84 11.99
C ARG A 83 10.90 -7.98 11.26
N TYR A 84 10.86 -8.22 9.95
CA TYR A 84 12.08 -8.35 9.14
C TYR A 84 12.93 -7.08 9.23
N THR A 85 12.32 -5.93 9.00
CA THR A 85 13.02 -4.64 9.05
C THR A 85 13.53 -4.29 10.44
N LEU A 86 12.73 -4.58 11.47
CA LEU A 86 13.12 -4.39 12.86
C LEU A 86 14.37 -5.21 13.23
N ALA A 87 14.50 -6.43 12.69
CA ALA A 87 15.62 -7.33 12.95
C ALA A 87 16.88 -6.97 12.16
N THR A 88 16.72 -6.36 10.98
CA THR A 88 17.83 -6.25 10.01
C THR A 88 18.11 -4.83 9.53
N GLY A 89 17.24 -3.87 9.79
CA GLY A 89 17.31 -2.53 9.19
C GLY A 89 17.09 -2.51 7.67
N GLU A 90 16.97 -3.67 7.02
CA GLU A 90 16.70 -3.79 5.59
C GLU A 90 15.21 -3.63 5.29
N SER A 91 14.88 -3.26 4.05
CA SER A 91 13.51 -3.37 3.58
C SER A 91 13.10 -4.84 3.38
N VAL A 92 11.80 -5.11 3.36
CA VAL A 92 11.30 -6.46 3.06
C VAL A 92 11.68 -6.93 1.66
N TYR A 93 11.93 -6.02 0.73
CA TYR A 93 12.36 -6.35 -0.64
C TYR A 93 13.79 -6.88 -0.67
N ASP A 94 14.67 -6.35 0.17
CA ASP A 94 15.99 -6.93 0.41
C ASP A 94 15.84 -8.35 0.96
N GLY A 95 14.90 -8.56 1.88
CA GLY A 95 14.56 -9.88 2.41
C GLY A 95 14.09 -10.86 1.33
N PHE A 96 13.27 -10.43 0.39
CA PHE A 96 12.84 -11.27 -0.72
C PHE A 96 14.02 -11.67 -1.62
N MET A 97 14.98 -10.77 -1.83
CA MET A 97 16.24 -11.11 -2.52
C MET A 97 17.11 -12.08 -1.72
N ARG A 98 16.99 -12.12 -0.38
CA ARG A 98 17.68 -13.10 0.48
C ARG A 98 17.05 -14.49 0.47
N ILE A 99 15.75 -14.61 0.13
CA ILE A 99 15.12 -15.92 -0.13
C ILE A 99 15.76 -16.56 -1.35
N HIS A 100 15.72 -15.86 -2.48
CA HIS A 100 16.34 -16.24 -3.74
C HIS A 100 16.32 -15.05 -4.69
N PHE A 101 17.41 -14.83 -5.45
CA PHE A 101 17.49 -13.64 -6.31
C PHE A 101 16.38 -13.57 -7.37
N ILE A 102 16.03 -14.69 -8.03
CA ILE A 102 14.92 -14.73 -9.00
C ILE A 102 13.60 -14.37 -8.30
N TRP A 103 13.37 -14.87 -7.08
CA TRP A 103 12.16 -14.59 -6.33
C TRP A 103 12.05 -13.10 -5.96
N GLY A 104 13.14 -12.48 -5.53
CA GLY A 104 13.18 -11.04 -5.32
C GLY A 104 12.78 -10.27 -6.58
N TRP A 105 13.30 -10.67 -7.76
CA TRP A 105 12.94 -10.04 -9.02
C TRP A 105 11.51 -10.32 -9.47
N VAL A 106 10.91 -11.46 -9.12
CA VAL A 106 9.47 -11.72 -9.28
C VAL A 106 8.67 -10.73 -8.43
N CYS A 107 9.01 -10.56 -7.15
CA CYS A 107 8.37 -9.59 -6.28
C CYS A 107 8.51 -8.15 -6.82
N PHE A 108 9.68 -7.80 -7.36
CA PHE A 108 9.90 -6.52 -8.03
C PHE A 108 9.01 -6.32 -9.24
N ALA A 109 8.85 -7.35 -10.10
CA ALA A 109 7.98 -7.25 -11.27
C ALA A 109 6.53 -6.96 -10.86
N PHE A 110 6.00 -7.62 -9.82
CA PHE A 110 4.68 -7.31 -9.27
C PHE A 110 4.59 -5.88 -8.73
N ALA A 111 5.65 -5.38 -8.09
CA ALA A 111 5.72 -3.99 -7.66
C ALA A 111 5.62 -3.03 -8.84
N VAL A 112 6.42 -3.23 -9.89
CA VAL A 112 6.43 -2.37 -11.08
C VAL A 112 5.10 -2.39 -11.83
N ILE A 113 4.41 -3.55 -11.87
CA ILE A 113 3.06 -3.65 -12.46
C ILE A 113 2.07 -2.69 -11.78
N MET A 114 2.14 -2.54 -10.46
CA MET A 114 1.23 -1.67 -9.72
C MET A 114 1.33 -0.21 -10.14
N PHE A 115 2.49 0.26 -10.59
CA PHE A 115 2.65 1.63 -11.10
C PHE A 115 1.77 1.94 -12.30
N SER A 116 1.36 0.92 -13.02
CA SER A 116 0.59 1.07 -14.25
C SER A 116 -0.84 1.58 -14.03
N TRP A 117 -1.32 1.65 -12.79
CA TRP A 117 -2.69 2.07 -12.47
C TRP A 117 -2.83 3.08 -11.34
N VAL A 118 -1.74 3.55 -10.77
CA VAL A 118 -1.75 4.44 -9.58
C VAL A 118 -2.42 5.80 -9.81
N GLY A 119 -2.44 6.31 -11.04
CA GLY A 119 -3.10 7.56 -11.38
C GLY A 119 -4.60 7.63 -11.01
N GLY A 120 -5.21 6.50 -10.66
CA GLY A 120 -6.60 6.44 -10.24
C GLY A 120 -6.90 7.21 -8.94
N TYR A 121 -6.00 7.17 -7.96
CA TYR A 121 -6.18 7.84 -6.67
C TYR A 121 -6.21 9.36 -6.83
N GLN A 122 -5.24 9.91 -7.55
CA GLN A 122 -5.24 11.35 -7.84
C GLN A 122 -6.42 11.77 -8.70
N GLY A 123 -6.86 10.90 -9.62
CA GLY A 123 -8.08 11.15 -10.41
C GLY A 123 -9.35 11.16 -9.55
N ALA A 124 -9.40 10.33 -8.51
CA ALA A 124 -10.50 10.33 -7.55
C ALA A 124 -10.47 11.58 -6.65
N ALA A 125 -9.29 12.01 -6.17
CA ALA A 125 -9.11 13.29 -5.48
C ALA A 125 -9.54 14.47 -6.37
N ALA A 126 -9.15 14.46 -7.64
CA ALA A 126 -9.56 15.46 -8.63
C ALA A 126 -11.07 15.50 -8.85
N SER A 127 -11.78 14.36 -8.71
CA SER A 127 -13.25 14.35 -8.81
C SER A 127 -13.91 15.13 -7.67
N ALA A 128 -13.35 15.09 -6.46
CA ALA A 128 -13.84 15.88 -5.34
C ALA A 128 -13.61 17.39 -5.58
N MET A 129 -12.41 17.78 -6.04
CA MET A 129 -12.12 19.18 -6.40
C MET A 129 -12.99 19.69 -7.53
N THR A 130 -13.28 18.85 -8.52
CA THR A 130 -14.21 19.19 -9.60
C THR A 130 -15.62 19.45 -9.07
N ALA A 131 -16.10 18.60 -8.14
CA ALA A 131 -17.44 18.76 -7.54
C ALA A 131 -17.56 20.06 -6.71
N ILE A 132 -16.49 20.45 -5.99
CA ILE A 132 -16.46 21.67 -5.18
C ILE A 132 -16.36 22.92 -6.05
N THR A 133 -15.44 22.93 -7.01
CA THR A 133 -15.03 24.18 -7.71
C THR A 133 -15.75 24.40 -9.03
N LYS A 134 -16.19 23.31 -9.67
CA LYS A 134 -16.72 23.32 -11.06
C LYS A 134 -15.78 24.04 -12.04
N PHE A 135 -14.46 23.94 -11.78
CA PHE A 135 -13.42 24.64 -12.54
C PHE A 135 -12.58 23.66 -13.37
N PRO A 136 -12.17 24.00 -14.60
CA PRO A 136 -12.44 25.25 -15.35
C PRO A 136 -13.92 25.38 -15.79
N PRO A 137 -14.48 26.61 -15.75
CA PRO A 137 -15.88 26.80 -16.12
C PRO A 137 -16.13 26.46 -17.59
N GLY A 138 -17.29 25.92 -17.89
CA GLY A 138 -17.70 25.53 -19.25
C GLY A 138 -17.07 24.22 -19.76
N TRP A 139 -16.16 23.58 -19.01
CA TRP A 139 -15.64 22.26 -19.36
C TRP A 139 -16.57 21.14 -18.83
N ASP A 140 -16.59 20.00 -19.53
CA ASP A 140 -17.25 18.83 -19.05
C ASP A 140 -16.55 18.22 -17.82
N THR A 141 -17.25 17.46 -17.00
CA THR A 141 -16.73 16.85 -15.76
C THR A 141 -15.44 16.07 -15.99
N LYS A 142 -15.35 15.30 -17.09
CA LYS A 142 -14.17 14.50 -17.40
C LYS A 142 -12.94 15.37 -17.64
N SER A 143 -13.10 16.47 -18.37
CA SER A 143 -12.04 17.43 -18.67
C SER A 143 -11.62 18.20 -17.43
N GLN A 144 -12.57 18.58 -16.55
CA GLN A 144 -12.27 19.20 -15.26
C GLN A 144 -11.47 18.25 -14.34
N VAL A 145 -11.86 16.97 -14.25
CA VAL A 145 -11.10 15.97 -13.47
C VAL A 145 -9.67 15.80 -14.00
N ARG A 146 -9.49 15.78 -15.31
CA ARG A 146 -8.15 15.70 -15.93
C ARG A 146 -7.30 16.91 -15.59
N PHE A 147 -7.86 18.11 -15.67
CA PHE A 147 -7.18 19.34 -15.29
C PHE A 147 -6.71 19.31 -13.83
N TRP A 148 -7.62 19.01 -12.92
CA TRP A 148 -7.29 18.94 -11.50
C TRP A 148 -6.27 17.86 -11.20
N MET A 149 -6.38 16.70 -11.84
CA MET A 149 -5.42 15.62 -11.62
C MET A 149 -3.99 16.01 -12.02
N VAL A 150 -3.80 16.65 -13.19
CA VAL A 150 -2.48 17.11 -13.62
C VAL A 150 -1.93 18.15 -12.64
N LEU A 151 -2.75 19.13 -12.25
CA LEU A 151 -2.35 20.15 -11.28
C LEU A 151 -1.96 19.54 -9.92
N LEU A 152 -2.75 18.62 -9.40
CA LEU A 152 -2.49 17.95 -8.13
C LEU A 152 -1.22 17.09 -8.16
N ASN A 153 -0.94 16.40 -9.27
CA ASN A 153 0.31 15.68 -9.45
C ASN A 153 1.54 16.63 -9.44
N ILE A 154 1.42 17.79 -10.05
CA ILE A 154 2.49 18.82 -9.99
C ILE A 154 2.67 19.31 -8.54
N ILE A 155 1.58 19.56 -7.81
CA ILE A 155 1.63 19.96 -6.39
C ILE A 155 2.29 18.86 -5.56
N THR A 156 1.91 17.59 -5.75
CA THR A 156 2.53 16.44 -5.09
C THR A 156 4.05 16.39 -5.34
N TRP A 157 4.46 16.59 -6.59
CA TRP A 157 5.87 16.63 -6.96
C TRP A 157 6.62 17.76 -6.25
N LEU A 158 6.05 18.97 -6.22
CA LEU A 158 6.64 20.11 -5.52
C LEU A 158 6.78 19.84 -4.02
N ILE A 159 5.74 19.31 -3.36
CA ILE A 159 5.77 18.98 -1.92
C ILE A 159 6.93 18.04 -1.62
N VAL A 160 7.11 16.97 -2.41
CA VAL A 160 8.17 15.98 -2.18
C VAL A 160 9.56 16.54 -2.47
N MET A 161 9.70 17.35 -3.52
CA MET A 161 11.00 17.95 -3.87
C MET A 161 11.50 18.94 -2.82
N PHE A 162 10.62 19.71 -2.20
CA PHE A 162 10.97 20.76 -1.24
C PHE A 162 10.81 20.36 0.23
N GLY A 163 10.14 19.24 0.54
CA GLY A 163 9.99 18.74 1.90
C GLY A 163 11.34 18.25 2.49
N PRO A 164 11.73 18.67 3.71
CA PRO A 164 13.08 18.44 4.24
C PRO A 164 13.43 16.96 4.44
N VAL A 165 12.44 16.13 4.85
CA VAL A 165 12.55 14.67 5.01
C VAL A 165 11.24 14.07 4.52
N ALA A 166 11.30 13.20 3.52
CA ALA A 166 10.12 12.60 2.91
C ALA A 166 9.20 11.91 3.95
N TYR A 167 9.77 11.07 4.81
CA TYR A 167 9.04 10.40 5.89
C TYR A 167 8.24 11.38 6.78
N ARG A 168 8.84 12.51 7.19
CA ARG A 168 8.19 13.46 8.10
C ARG A 168 7.00 14.17 7.46
N VAL A 169 7.10 14.46 6.18
CA VAL A 169 6.00 15.09 5.42
C VAL A 169 4.84 14.09 5.29
N VAL A 170 5.12 12.85 4.93
CA VAL A 170 4.14 11.76 4.88
C VAL A 170 3.48 11.59 6.24
N GLU A 171 4.26 11.43 7.31
CA GLU A 171 3.76 11.22 8.67
C GLU A 171 2.77 12.30 9.12
N VAL A 172 3.07 13.57 8.85
CA VAL A 172 2.21 14.70 9.26
C VAL A 172 0.91 14.71 8.44
N ILE A 173 0.99 14.55 7.12
CA ILE A 173 -0.18 14.56 6.24
C ILE A 173 -1.11 13.39 6.59
N GLU A 174 -0.58 12.17 6.69
CA GLU A 174 -1.33 10.97 7.00
C GLU A 174 -1.98 11.03 8.40
N THR A 175 -1.25 11.56 9.39
CA THR A 175 -1.80 11.72 10.74
C THR A 175 -2.98 12.68 10.75
N LEU A 176 -2.85 13.82 10.08
CA LEU A 176 -3.93 14.81 10.01
C LEU A 176 -5.14 14.25 9.24
N ALA A 177 -4.91 13.60 8.11
CA ALA A 177 -5.95 12.98 7.32
C ALA A 177 -6.67 11.90 8.13
N ALA A 178 -5.93 10.99 8.78
CA ALA A 178 -6.49 9.93 9.61
C ALA A 178 -7.37 10.47 10.74
N ILE A 179 -6.90 11.45 11.50
CA ILE A 179 -7.65 12.06 12.60
C ILE A 179 -8.92 12.74 12.08
N ALA A 180 -8.79 13.56 11.02
CA ALA A 180 -9.92 14.29 10.46
C ALA A 180 -11.01 13.36 9.93
N SER A 181 -10.63 12.26 9.28
CA SER A 181 -11.56 11.26 8.78
C SER A 181 -12.31 10.54 9.89
N PHE A 182 -11.54 9.98 10.82
CA PHE A 182 -12.13 9.19 11.90
C PHE A 182 -13.17 10.00 12.68
N PHE A 183 -12.78 11.16 13.18
CA PHE A 183 -13.67 11.99 14.00
C PHE A 183 -14.74 12.69 13.16
N GLY A 184 -14.43 13.09 11.93
CA GLY A 184 -15.40 13.68 11.02
C GLY A 184 -16.51 12.70 10.65
N MET A 185 -16.18 11.46 10.28
CA MET A 185 -17.17 10.43 9.97
C MET A 185 -18.00 10.05 11.20
N LEU A 186 -17.36 9.91 12.36
CA LEU A 186 -18.08 9.66 13.62
C LEU A 186 -19.05 10.79 13.95
N ALA A 187 -18.64 12.05 13.80
CA ALA A 187 -19.51 13.20 14.03
C ALA A 187 -20.72 13.20 13.08
N ALA A 188 -20.52 12.86 11.79
CA ALA A 188 -21.61 12.75 10.82
C ALA A 188 -22.60 11.62 11.19
N VAL A 189 -22.11 10.46 11.65
CA VAL A 189 -22.95 9.36 12.16
C VAL A 189 -23.82 9.85 13.32
N LEU A 190 -23.19 10.48 14.31
CA LEU A 190 -23.89 10.94 15.53
C LEU A 190 -24.86 12.09 15.26
N ALA A 191 -24.61 12.90 14.25
CA ALA A 191 -25.46 14.04 13.88
C ALA A 191 -26.62 13.66 12.95
N THR A 192 -26.71 12.41 12.45
CA THR A 192 -27.73 12.01 11.46
C THR A 192 -28.72 11.02 12.08
N PRO A 193 -29.96 11.45 12.45
CA PRO A 193 -30.95 10.58 13.08
C PRO A 193 -31.30 9.33 12.27
N GLU A 194 -31.39 9.43 10.95
CA GLU A 194 -31.69 8.31 10.05
C GLU A 194 -30.61 7.23 10.09
N VAL A 195 -29.35 7.62 10.25
CA VAL A 195 -28.21 6.70 10.41
C VAL A 195 -28.29 6.01 11.77
N LEU A 196 -28.55 6.75 12.84
CA LEU A 196 -28.70 6.19 14.18
C LEU A 196 -29.88 5.21 14.26
N ALA A 197 -31.00 5.52 13.61
CA ALA A 197 -32.20 4.67 13.60
C ALA A 197 -31.93 3.25 13.02
N VAL A 198 -31.01 3.10 12.10
CA VAL A 198 -30.64 1.80 11.53
C VAL A 198 -29.47 1.11 12.25
N GLY A 199 -28.94 1.72 13.32
CA GLY A 199 -27.76 1.25 14.04
C GLY A 199 -27.89 -0.18 14.60
N GLY A 200 -29.03 -0.52 15.20
CA GLY A 200 -29.29 -1.88 15.69
C GLY A 200 -29.16 -2.94 14.61
N LYS A 201 -29.76 -2.71 13.43
CA LYS A 201 -29.67 -3.60 12.28
C LYS A 201 -28.26 -3.64 11.70
N PHE A 202 -27.59 -2.49 11.67
CA PHE A 202 -26.21 -2.37 11.19
C PHE A 202 -25.27 -3.22 12.05
N PHE A 203 -25.24 -3.05 13.35
CA PHE A 203 -24.36 -3.82 14.22
C PHE A 203 -24.71 -5.31 14.31
N ALA A 204 -26.00 -5.65 14.26
CA ALA A 204 -26.44 -7.06 14.17
C ALA A 204 -25.91 -7.78 12.92
N SER A 205 -25.64 -7.04 11.83
CA SER A 205 -25.13 -7.63 10.59
C SER A 205 -23.72 -8.20 10.72
N PHE A 206 -22.90 -7.73 11.66
CA PHE A 206 -21.57 -8.30 11.94
C PHE A 206 -21.63 -9.71 12.55
N LEU A 207 -22.76 -10.11 13.10
CA LEU A 207 -22.99 -11.45 13.63
C LEU A 207 -23.56 -12.42 12.56
N SER A 208 -23.87 -11.93 11.37
CA SER A 208 -24.49 -12.69 10.28
C SER A 208 -23.49 -13.05 9.20
N LEU A 209 -22.55 -13.96 9.52
CA LEU A 209 -21.55 -14.41 8.56
C LEU A 209 -22.19 -15.29 7.47
N LYS A 210 -22.24 -14.78 6.25
CA LYS A 210 -22.76 -15.49 5.09
C LYS A 210 -21.63 -16.12 4.30
N VAL A 211 -21.49 -17.43 4.41
CA VAL A 211 -20.42 -18.20 3.79
C VAL A 211 -20.85 -18.81 2.47
N ASN A 212 -19.93 -18.94 1.52
CA ASN A 212 -20.16 -19.67 0.29
C ASN A 212 -20.29 -21.17 0.62
N PRO A 213 -21.38 -21.83 0.21
CA PRO A 213 -21.62 -23.24 0.56
C PRO A 213 -20.60 -24.20 -0.04
N ALA A 214 -20.00 -23.86 -1.19
CA ALA A 214 -18.96 -24.68 -1.83
C ALA A 214 -17.55 -24.42 -1.25
N ILE A 215 -17.29 -23.17 -0.82
CA ILE A 215 -16.00 -22.76 -0.28
C ILE A 215 -16.24 -21.91 0.99
N PRO A 216 -16.38 -22.54 2.17
CA PRO A 216 -16.80 -21.86 3.42
C PRO A 216 -15.89 -20.74 3.91
N ILE A 217 -14.71 -20.57 3.34
CA ILE A 217 -13.77 -19.49 3.64
C ILE A 217 -13.98 -18.25 2.74
N LEU A 218 -14.97 -18.27 1.85
CA LEU A 218 -15.33 -17.16 0.98
C LEU A 218 -16.74 -16.64 1.32
N PRO A 219 -17.03 -15.37 1.04
CA PRO A 219 -18.38 -14.82 1.20
C PRO A 219 -19.37 -15.43 0.20
N LYS A 220 -20.59 -15.70 0.67
CA LYS A 220 -21.71 -15.97 -0.21
C LYS A 220 -22.16 -14.65 -0.85
N VAL A 221 -22.36 -14.63 -2.16
CA VAL A 221 -22.93 -13.47 -2.86
C VAL A 221 -24.45 -13.40 -2.68
N PRO A 222 -25.07 -12.20 -2.73
CA PRO A 222 -26.53 -12.04 -2.62
C PRO A 222 -27.26 -12.56 -3.88
N PRO A 223 -28.57 -12.85 -3.79
CA PRO A 223 -29.34 -13.35 -4.93
C PRO A 223 -29.38 -12.41 -6.15
N ASN A 224 -29.33 -11.10 -5.91
CA ASN A 224 -29.30 -10.05 -6.93
C ASN A 224 -27.87 -9.63 -7.32
N TRP A 225 -26.90 -10.55 -7.18
CA TRP A 225 -25.49 -10.27 -7.45
C TRP A 225 -25.24 -9.98 -8.93
N ASP A 226 -24.56 -8.88 -9.18
CA ASP A 226 -23.95 -8.59 -10.49
C ASP A 226 -22.54 -9.19 -10.53
N VAL A 227 -22.29 -10.12 -11.44
CA VAL A 227 -20.99 -10.80 -11.58
C VAL A 227 -19.85 -9.79 -11.85
N ALA A 228 -20.15 -8.66 -12.49
CA ALA A 228 -19.16 -7.59 -12.69
C ALA A 228 -18.66 -7.00 -11.36
N ASP A 229 -19.49 -7.01 -10.32
CA ASP A 229 -19.11 -6.51 -8.98
C ASP A 229 -18.21 -7.46 -8.19
N THR A 230 -17.90 -8.63 -8.74
CA THR A 230 -16.84 -9.47 -8.15
C THR A 230 -15.51 -8.73 -8.08
N ALA A 231 -15.20 -7.89 -9.07
CA ALA A 231 -14.04 -7.00 -9.05
C ALA A 231 -14.11 -5.98 -7.90
N VAL A 232 -15.29 -5.42 -7.64
CA VAL A 232 -15.54 -4.49 -6.53
C VAL A 232 -15.37 -5.20 -5.18
N LEU A 233 -15.95 -6.40 -5.03
CA LEU A 233 -15.85 -7.17 -3.79
C LEU A 233 -14.39 -7.55 -3.49
N ILE A 234 -13.66 -8.05 -4.49
CA ILE A 234 -12.22 -8.36 -4.35
C ILE A 234 -11.43 -7.12 -3.97
N THR A 235 -11.70 -5.98 -4.60
CA THR A 235 -11.05 -4.70 -4.28
C THR A 235 -11.41 -4.23 -2.88
N SER A 236 -12.67 -4.37 -2.44
CA SER A 236 -13.10 -4.04 -1.07
C SER A 236 -12.39 -4.89 -0.04
N ILE A 237 -12.30 -6.21 -0.27
CA ILE A 237 -11.58 -7.15 0.59
C ILE A 237 -10.09 -6.77 0.68
N THR A 238 -9.46 -6.51 -0.46
CA THR A 238 -8.03 -6.13 -0.52
C THR A 238 -7.78 -4.84 0.23
N TYR A 239 -8.63 -3.85 0.04
CA TYR A 239 -8.53 -2.53 0.65
C TYR A 239 -9.38 -2.39 1.94
N THR A 240 -9.56 -3.48 2.68
CA THR A 240 -9.97 -3.44 4.10
C THR A 240 -8.78 -3.10 5.01
N GLY A 241 -7.79 -2.54 4.48
CA GLY A 241 -6.50 -2.05 4.94
C GLY A 241 -5.77 -1.53 3.71
N ALA A 242 -4.45 -1.33 3.78
CA ALA A 242 -3.70 -0.81 2.63
C ALA A 242 -3.73 -1.76 1.42
N GLY A 243 -3.62 -3.07 1.64
CA GLY A 243 -3.70 -4.10 0.61
C GLY A 243 -2.42 -4.35 -0.19
N GLY A 244 -2.04 -5.59 -0.31
CA GLY A 244 -0.97 -6.05 -1.20
C GLY A 244 0.35 -5.30 -1.01
N ILE A 245 0.80 -4.67 -2.09
CA ILE A 245 2.08 -3.95 -2.09
C ILE A 245 2.08 -2.72 -1.19
N TRP A 246 0.92 -2.07 -0.98
CA TRP A 246 0.83 -0.88 -0.13
C TRP A 246 1.18 -1.21 1.32
N ASN A 247 0.86 -2.40 1.79
CA ASN A 247 1.27 -2.88 3.11
C ASN A 247 2.79 -2.91 3.28
N THR A 248 3.56 -3.13 2.22
CA THR A 248 5.03 -3.16 2.30
C THR A 248 5.64 -1.81 2.68
N GLY A 249 4.88 -0.72 2.54
CA GLY A 249 5.23 0.60 3.08
C GLY A 249 5.54 0.55 4.58
N TYR A 250 4.85 -0.33 5.34
CA TYR A 250 5.11 -0.50 6.76
C TYR A 250 6.57 -0.88 7.07
N SER A 251 7.21 -1.71 6.23
CA SER A 251 8.63 -2.02 6.30
C SER A 251 9.51 -0.75 6.17
N PHE A 252 9.22 0.10 5.20
CA PHE A 252 9.98 1.35 5.01
C PHE A 252 9.74 2.36 6.13
N TRP A 253 8.53 2.46 6.66
CA TRP A 253 8.24 3.39 7.77
C TRP A 253 8.83 2.93 9.09
N VAL A 254 8.92 1.62 9.35
CA VAL A 254 9.69 1.06 10.47
C VAL A 254 11.17 1.40 10.32
N ARG A 255 11.71 1.32 9.07
CA ARG A 255 13.09 1.71 8.78
C ARG A 255 13.34 3.19 9.06
N ASP A 256 12.55 4.06 8.47
CA ASP A 256 12.75 5.50 8.58
C ASP A 256 12.33 6.06 9.96
N GLY A 257 11.51 5.33 10.70
CA GLY A 257 11.23 5.57 12.12
C GLY A 257 12.38 5.22 13.07
N ASN A 258 13.48 4.65 12.54
CA ASN A 258 14.65 4.22 13.30
C ASN A 258 14.33 3.16 14.38
N TRP A 259 13.48 2.19 14.07
CA TRP A 259 13.08 1.15 15.01
C TRP A 259 14.05 -0.05 15.00
N GLY A 260 14.46 -0.50 16.18
CA GLY A 260 15.36 -1.65 16.31
C GLY A 260 16.65 -1.47 15.53
N GLN A 261 17.01 -2.43 14.68
CA GLN A 261 18.22 -2.36 13.87
C GLN A 261 18.18 -1.28 12.78
N ALA A 262 16.99 -0.82 12.41
CA ALA A 262 16.87 0.29 11.47
C ALA A 262 17.41 1.63 12.01
N ALA A 263 17.60 1.77 13.32
CA ALA A 263 18.27 2.94 13.91
C ALA A 263 19.74 3.11 13.44
N HIS A 264 20.34 2.06 12.86
CA HIS A 264 21.68 2.09 12.30
C HIS A 264 21.72 2.38 10.79
N VAL A 265 20.54 2.65 10.18
CA VAL A 265 20.38 2.89 8.75
C VAL A 265 19.89 4.32 8.51
N GLY A 266 20.42 4.98 7.48
CA GLY A 266 20.01 6.34 7.14
C GLY A 266 18.62 6.42 6.46
N ARG A 267 18.10 7.64 6.32
CA ARG A 267 16.79 7.95 5.76
C ARG A 267 16.89 8.70 4.43
N VAL A 268 15.81 8.68 3.67
CA VAL A 268 15.69 9.48 2.45
C VAL A 268 15.40 10.95 2.81
N THR A 269 16.32 11.83 2.44
CA THR A 269 16.24 13.28 2.69
C THR A 269 16.03 14.05 1.38
N SER A 270 15.45 15.26 1.45
CA SER A 270 15.20 16.11 0.27
C SER A 270 16.47 16.37 -0.53
N PRO A 271 16.41 16.37 -1.87
CA PRO A 271 17.55 16.74 -2.71
C PRO A 271 17.90 18.22 -2.62
N LEU A 272 16.94 19.07 -2.22
CA LEU A 272 17.08 20.52 -2.21
C LEU A 272 17.36 21.10 -0.83
N THR A 273 16.72 20.55 0.22
CA THR A 273 16.76 21.11 1.58
C THR A 273 17.35 20.16 2.61
N GLY A 274 17.43 18.85 2.31
CA GLY A 274 17.86 17.82 3.25
C GLY A 274 19.37 17.55 3.20
N LYS A 275 20.00 17.33 4.38
CA LYS A 275 21.37 16.80 4.44
C LYS A 275 21.37 15.33 4.02
N PRO A 276 22.31 14.88 3.15
CA PRO A 276 22.41 13.49 2.77
C PRO A 276 22.65 12.58 3.98
N GLU A 277 21.84 11.52 4.11
CA GLU A 277 22.11 10.41 5.02
C GLU A 277 22.55 9.18 4.20
N ALA A 278 23.56 8.47 4.66
CA ALA A 278 24.04 7.27 3.97
C ALA A 278 23.10 6.10 4.24
N ILE A 279 22.55 5.53 3.17
CA ILE A 279 21.79 4.28 3.25
C ILE A 279 22.75 3.15 2.90
N PRO A 280 23.07 2.24 3.84
CA PRO A 280 24.00 1.15 3.58
C PRO A 280 23.38 0.13 2.61
N SER A 281 24.22 -0.52 1.83
CA SER A 281 23.78 -1.60 0.92
C SER A 281 23.64 -2.95 1.63
N VAL A 282 23.99 -3.02 2.91
CA VAL A 282 23.95 -4.22 3.74
C VAL A 282 23.20 -3.91 5.02
N GLY A 283 22.33 -4.79 5.45
CA GLY A 283 21.60 -4.66 6.71
C GLY A 283 22.48 -4.88 7.94
N VAL A 284 21.89 -4.55 9.09
CA VAL A 284 22.53 -4.64 10.41
C VAL A 284 21.78 -5.67 11.24
N ALA A 285 22.50 -6.58 11.90
CA ALA A 285 21.93 -7.61 12.76
C ALA A 285 22.56 -7.53 14.17
N PHE A 286 22.05 -8.33 15.11
CA PHE A 286 22.54 -8.35 16.49
C PHE A 286 22.82 -9.78 16.96
N GLU A 287 23.72 -9.90 17.94
CA GLU A 287 23.97 -11.16 18.63
C GLU A 287 22.94 -11.40 19.74
N ALA A 288 22.68 -12.68 20.06
CA ALA A 288 21.72 -13.10 21.08
C ALA A 288 22.24 -12.90 22.51
N THR A 289 22.75 -11.70 22.85
CA THR A 289 23.08 -11.37 24.23
C THR A 289 21.82 -11.13 25.06
N PRO A 290 21.83 -11.32 26.40
CA PRO A 290 20.66 -11.05 27.25
C PRO A 290 20.12 -9.61 27.08
N GLU A 291 21.01 -8.64 26.94
CA GLU A 291 20.71 -7.22 26.76
C GLU A 291 20.00 -6.99 25.43
N ASN A 292 20.55 -7.52 24.32
CA ASN A 292 19.96 -7.39 22.98
C ASN A 292 18.59 -8.07 22.91
N ILE A 293 18.42 -9.24 23.51
CA ILE A 293 17.14 -9.94 23.57
C ILE A 293 16.10 -9.16 24.38
N ALA A 294 16.51 -8.51 25.47
CA ALA A 294 15.61 -7.68 26.27
C ALA A 294 15.10 -6.47 25.46
N GLU A 295 15.97 -5.77 24.75
CA GLU A 295 15.58 -4.64 23.88
C GLU A 295 14.75 -5.11 22.67
N TRP A 296 15.15 -6.22 22.02
CA TRP A 296 14.40 -6.84 20.92
C TRP A 296 12.93 -7.13 21.30
N LYS A 297 12.68 -7.72 22.47
CA LYS A 297 11.32 -8.01 22.94
C LYS A 297 10.47 -6.76 23.12
N LYS A 298 11.05 -5.65 23.60
CA LYS A 298 10.35 -4.37 23.72
C LYS A 298 9.96 -3.83 22.34
N TRP A 299 10.88 -3.85 21.39
CA TRP A 299 10.63 -3.42 20.02
C TRP A 299 9.56 -4.27 19.31
N VAL A 300 9.61 -5.60 19.45
CA VAL A 300 8.59 -6.49 18.87
C VAL A 300 7.20 -6.22 19.47
N ARG A 301 7.14 -5.96 20.78
CA ARG A 301 5.88 -5.59 21.44
C ARG A 301 5.35 -4.25 20.94
N THR A 302 6.22 -3.29 20.74
CA THR A 302 5.86 -1.98 20.16
C THR A 302 5.32 -2.12 18.75
N LEU A 303 6.03 -2.88 17.90
CA LEU A 303 5.58 -3.20 16.55
C LEU A 303 4.16 -3.80 16.55
N TRP A 304 3.89 -4.72 17.46
CA TRP A 304 2.59 -5.35 17.62
C TRP A 304 1.50 -4.35 18.01
N LEU A 305 1.75 -3.47 18.97
CA LEU A 305 0.79 -2.47 19.46
C LEU A 305 0.52 -1.38 18.41
N ASP A 306 1.54 -0.87 17.76
CA ASP A 306 1.46 0.16 16.74
C ASP A 306 0.67 -0.32 15.51
N ASN A 307 0.97 -1.53 15.06
CA ASN A 307 0.25 -2.15 13.94
C ASN A 307 -1.21 -2.47 14.30
N LEU A 308 -1.49 -2.98 15.53
CA LEU A 308 -2.86 -3.19 16.00
C LEU A 308 -3.65 -1.88 16.02
N PHE A 309 -3.04 -0.81 16.52
CA PHE A 309 -3.66 0.51 16.53
C PHE A 309 -4.03 0.95 15.12
N GLY A 310 -3.10 0.86 14.16
CA GLY A 310 -3.36 1.22 12.77
C GLY A 310 -4.53 0.44 12.17
N VAL A 311 -4.55 -0.88 12.34
CA VAL A 311 -5.60 -1.76 11.80
C VAL A 311 -6.97 -1.47 12.45
N LEU A 312 -7.03 -1.28 13.77
CA LEU A 312 -8.28 -0.94 14.44
C LEU A 312 -8.81 0.43 14.00
N PHE A 313 -7.92 1.40 13.89
CA PHE A 313 -8.28 2.75 13.47
C PHE A 313 -8.89 2.74 12.06
N ASN A 314 -8.25 2.05 11.13
CA ASN A 314 -8.77 1.86 9.77
C ASN A 314 -10.11 1.11 9.76
N MET A 315 -10.21 0.01 10.51
CA MET A 315 -11.44 -0.77 10.60
C MET A 315 -12.63 0.07 11.09
N PHE A 316 -12.43 0.92 12.10
CA PHE A 316 -13.50 1.82 12.57
C PHE A 316 -13.88 2.85 11.53
N THR A 317 -12.96 3.35 10.72
CA THR A 317 -13.30 4.25 9.60
C THR A 317 -14.21 3.57 8.59
N ILE A 318 -13.95 2.30 8.25
CA ILE A 318 -14.88 1.51 7.40
C ILE A 318 -16.25 1.36 8.07
N VAL A 319 -16.29 1.11 9.37
CA VAL A 319 -17.56 0.99 10.11
C VAL A 319 -18.37 2.28 9.97
N TRP A 320 -17.77 3.45 10.16
CA TRP A 320 -18.47 4.74 10.06
C TRP A 320 -18.98 5.00 8.63
N THR A 321 -18.14 4.83 7.62
CA THR A 321 -18.51 5.07 6.23
C THR A 321 -19.55 4.06 5.72
N ALA A 322 -19.47 2.81 6.13
CA ALA A 322 -20.46 1.78 5.83
C ALA A 322 -21.81 2.08 6.48
N TRP A 323 -21.81 2.55 7.74
CA TRP A 323 -23.03 2.91 8.46
C TRP A 323 -23.71 4.14 7.84
N LEU A 324 -22.95 5.19 7.52
CA LEU A 324 -23.44 6.34 6.75
C LEU A 324 -24.02 5.93 5.39
N SER A 325 -23.33 5.04 4.69
CA SER A 325 -23.81 4.53 3.40
C SER A 325 -25.09 3.73 3.52
N TYR A 326 -25.23 2.91 4.55
CA TYR A 326 -26.43 2.14 4.79
C TYR A 326 -27.64 3.02 5.17
N GLY A 327 -27.41 4.07 5.98
CA GLY A 327 -28.47 4.98 6.40
C GLY A 327 -28.86 6.02 5.37
N ILE A 328 -27.94 6.41 4.47
CA ILE A 328 -28.14 7.54 3.54
C ILE A 328 -28.13 7.09 2.07
N LEU A 329 -27.04 6.45 1.62
CA LEU A 329 -26.88 6.14 0.19
C LEU A 329 -27.75 4.96 -0.27
N HIS A 330 -27.84 3.91 0.55
CA HIS A 330 -28.62 2.72 0.21
C HIS A 330 -30.11 3.02 -0.01
N PRO A 331 -30.82 3.76 0.86
CA PRO A 331 -32.22 4.14 0.61
C PRO A 331 -32.40 5.08 -0.59
N ALA A 332 -31.38 5.90 -0.89
CA ALA A 332 -31.40 6.83 -2.02
C ALA A 332 -30.99 6.18 -3.35
N GLY A 333 -30.54 4.91 -3.36
CA GLY A 333 -30.03 4.24 -4.56
C GLY A 333 -28.75 4.85 -5.16
N LEU A 334 -27.99 5.58 -4.35
CA LEU A 334 -26.77 6.27 -4.79
C LEU A 334 -25.55 5.37 -4.60
N THR A 335 -24.72 5.24 -5.65
CA THR A 335 -23.48 4.45 -5.60
C THR A 335 -22.29 5.21 -6.15
N PRO A 336 -21.09 5.15 -5.50
CA PRO A 336 -19.86 5.73 -6.04
C PRO A 336 -19.47 5.07 -7.36
N LYS A 337 -19.26 5.83 -8.45
CA LYS A 337 -18.87 5.26 -9.76
C LYS A 337 -18.24 6.24 -10.74
N GLY A 338 -17.48 5.70 -11.69
CA GLY A 338 -17.00 6.41 -12.88
C GLY A 338 -16.05 7.58 -12.60
N TRP A 339 -16.41 8.75 -13.12
CA TRP A 339 -15.65 10.00 -12.98
C TRP A 339 -16.08 10.84 -11.78
N GLN A 340 -17.20 10.49 -11.14
CA GLN A 340 -17.75 11.16 -9.96
C GLN A 340 -17.63 10.26 -8.72
N LEU A 341 -16.47 9.63 -8.57
CA LEU A 341 -16.26 8.52 -7.65
C LEU A 341 -16.46 8.90 -6.17
N VAL A 342 -16.19 10.16 -5.80
CA VAL A 342 -16.28 10.67 -4.42
C VAL A 342 -17.49 11.62 -4.23
N THR A 343 -18.19 11.97 -5.31
CA THR A 343 -19.22 13.02 -5.26
C THR A 343 -20.41 12.64 -4.40
N VAL A 344 -20.87 11.38 -4.47
CA VAL A 344 -22.06 10.92 -3.73
C VAL A 344 -21.83 10.83 -2.21
N GLN A 345 -20.60 10.71 -1.75
CA GLN A 345 -20.25 10.73 -0.33
C GLN A 345 -20.50 12.09 0.32
N GLY A 346 -20.57 13.15 -0.48
CA GLY A 346 -21.01 14.46 0.00
C GLY A 346 -22.35 14.41 0.72
N GLU A 347 -23.25 13.48 0.35
CA GLU A 347 -24.55 13.30 1.00
C GLU A 347 -24.45 12.89 2.47
N TRP A 348 -23.37 12.20 2.88
CA TRP A 348 -23.18 11.82 4.28
C TRP A 348 -23.19 13.01 5.21
N PHE A 349 -22.51 14.10 4.84
CA PHE A 349 -22.41 15.30 5.65
C PHE A 349 -23.50 16.33 5.27
N ALA A 350 -23.96 16.32 4.03
CA ALA A 350 -25.06 17.18 3.61
C ALA A 350 -26.34 16.89 4.40
N LYS A 351 -26.58 15.62 4.71
CA LYS A 351 -27.75 15.20 5.51
C LYS A 351 -27.68 15.71 6.94
N ALA A 352 -26.48 15.72 7.55
CA ALA A 352 -26.27 16.18 8.92
C ALA A 352 -26.10 17.70 9.04
N PHE A 353 -25.38 18.33 8.09
CA PHE A 353 -24.88 19.69 8.22
C PHE A 353 -25.23 20.62 7.04
N GLY A 354 -26.09 20.17 6.13
CA GLY A 354 -26.47 20.92 4.93
C GLY A 354 -25.35 21.06 3.91
N GLU A 355 -25.44 22.06 3.04
CA GLU A 355 -24.45 22.28 1.96
C GLU A 355 -23.01 22.57 2.46
N PRO A 356 -22.78 23.31 3.56
CA PRO A 356 -21.44 23.39 4.12
C PRO A 356 -20.85 22.03 4.50
N GLY A 357 -21.67 21.12 5.05
CA GLY A 357 -21.25 19.75 5.35
C GLY A 357 -20.85 18.99 4.09
N ARG A 358 -21.59 19.11 2.99
CA ARG A 358 -21.24 18.51 1.69
C ARG A 358 -19.81 18.92 1.28
N ILE A 359 -19.52 20.22 1.34
CA ILE A 359 -18.20 20.75 0.96
C ILE A 359 -17.11 20.17 1.87
N VAL A 360 -17.35 20.11 3.19
CA VAL A 360 -16.41 19.52 4.15
C VAL A 360 -16.14 18.05 3.84
N MET A 361 -17.18 17.26 3.52
CA MET A 361 -17.01 15.85 3.15
C MET A 361 -16.20 15.69 1.86
N LEU A 362 -16.45 16.52 0.86
CA LEU A 362 -15.71 16.49 -0.40
C LEU A 362 -14.25 16.88 -0.19
N LEU A 363 -13.95 17.84 0.70
CA LEU A 363 -12.58 18.18 1.10
C LEU A 363 -11.90 17.03 1.84
N LEU A 364 -12.57 16.36 2.76
CA LEU A 364 -12.04 15.16 3.41
C LEU A 364 -11.74 14.08 2.37
N GLY A 365 -12.68 13.78 1.48
CA GLY A 365 -12.47 12.81 0.40
C GLY A 365 -11.34 13.20 -0.56
N PHE A 366 -11.15 14.49 -0.80
CA PHE A 366 -9.99 15.00 -1.54
C PHE A 366 -8.68 14.66 -0.81
N PHE A 367 -8.57 15.02 0.47
CA PHE A 367 -7.34 14.78 1.25
C PHE A 367 -7.00 13.31 1.35
N PHE A 368 -7.96 12.43 1.58
CA PHE A 368 -7.76 10.99 1.64
C PHE A 368 -7.14 10.38 0.38
N LEU A 369 -7.58 10.85 -0.77
CA LEU A 369 -7.13 10.28 -2.03
C LEU A 369 -5.90 10.99 -2.59
N PHE A 370 -5.70 12.25 -2.17
CA PHE A 370 -4.49 13.01 -2.48
C PHE A 370 -3.28 12.45 -1.73
N ASP A 371 -3.43 12.11 -0.45
CA ASP A 371 -2.34 11.58 0.36
C ASP A 371 -1.94 10.16 -0.08
N ILE A 372 -2.89 9.31 -0.50
CA ILE A 372 -2.58 8.00 -1.07
C ILE A 372 -1.68 8.12 -2.30
N GLN A 373 -1.96 9.06 -3.20
CA GLN A 373 -1.11 9.28 -4.38
C GLN A 373 0.31 9.70 -3.97
N PHE A 374 0.40 10.53 -2.95
CA PHE A 374 1.65 10.99 -2.39
C PHE A 374 2.45 9.84 -1.78
N THR A 375 1.83 9.07 -0.88
CA THR A 375 2.45 7.93 -0.19
C THR A 375 2.74 6.77 -1.15
N ALA A 376 1.91 6.56 -2.17
CA ALA A 376 2.17 5.61 -3.24
C ALA A 376 3.44 5.98 -4.02
N GLY A 377 3.63 7.24 -4.36
CA GLY A 377 4.84 7.72 -5.05
C GLY A 377 6.10 7.52 -4.21
N ASP A 378 6.03 7.83 -2.92
CA ASP A 378 7.12 7.58 -1.96
C ASP A 378 7.49 6.09 -1.90
N LEU A 379 6.51 5.22 -1.62
CA LEU A 379 6.72 3.78 -1.52
C LEU A 379 7.33 3.19 -2.80
N MET A 380 6.77 3.53 -3.93
CA MET A 380 7.21 2.98 -5.21
C MET A 380 8.63 3.43 -5.56
N SER A 381 8.97 4.69 -5.27
CA SER A 381 10.32 5.20 -5.47
C SER A 381 11.35 4.49 -4.58
N ARG A 382 10.98 4.14 -3.35
CA ARG A 382 11.81 3.34 -2.45
C ARG A 382 12.04 1.93 -2.97
N ILE A 383 11.00 1.26 -3.47
CA ILE A 383 11.12 -0.09 -4.02
C ILE A 383 12.11 -0.11 -5.20
N VAL A 384 11.94 0.79 -6.16
CA VAL A 384 12.85 0.88 -7.32
C VAL A 384 14.27 1.23 -6.87
N SER A 385 14.41 2.13 -5.88
CA SER A 385 15.72 2.51 -5.34
C SER A 385 16.41 1.34 -4.66
N ASP A 386 15.72 0.54 -3.86
CA ASP A 386 16.29 -0.64 -3.23
C ASP A 386 16.81 -1.64 -4.27
N TYR A 387 16.02 -1.97 -5.28
CA TYR A 387 16.45 -2.88 -6.33
C TYR A 387 17.59 -2.33 -7.20
N ALA A 388 17.60 -1.04 -7.51
CA ALA A 388 18.67 -0.42 -8.27
C ALA A 388 19.96 -0.30 -7.44
N TYR A 389 19.85 0.21 -6.21
CA TYR A 389 20.99 0.52 -5.36
C TYR A 389 21.56 -0.72 -4.66
N VAL A 390 20.70 -1.58 -4.12
CA VAL A 390 21.09 -2.78 -3.39
C VAL A 390 21.24 -3.98 -4.32
N GLY A 391 20.28 -4.18 -5.23
CA GLY A 391 20.21 -5.33 -6.11
C GLY A 391 21.17 -5.27 -7.31
N LEU A 392 21.37 -4.11 -7.92
CA LEU A 392 22.13 -3.97 -9.19
C LEU A 392 23.51 -3.32 -9.01
N LYS A 393 23.69 -2.39 -8.06
CA LYS A 393 24.94 -1.64 -7.92
C LYS A 393 26.14 -2.59 -7.75
N GLY A 394 27.24 -2.31 -8.46
CA GLY A 394 28.43 -3.15 -8.48
C GLY A 394 28.31 -4.45 -9.28
N ARG A 395 27.12 -4.82 -9.77
CA ARG A 395 26.87 -6.06 -10.53
C ARG A 395 26.61 -5.81 -12.03
N VAL A 396 26.19 -4.61 -12.37
CA VAL A 396 25.92 -4.22 -13.76
C VAL A 396 27.21 -3.80 -14.45
N LYS A 397 27.52 -4.46 -15.57
CA LYS A 397 28.71 -4.16 -16.39
C LYS A 397 28.39 -3.51 -17.74
N SER A 398 27.13 -3.51 -18.16
CA SER A 398 26.70 -3.02 -19.47
C SER A 398 25.28 -2.51 -19.42
N ILE A 399 25.07 -1.23 -19.75
CA ILE A 399 23.72 -0.63 -19.80
C ILE A 399 22.84 -1.35 -20.82
N PRO A 400 23.24 -1.54 -22.10
CA PRO A 400 22.35 -2.17 -23.09
C PRO A 400 21.91 -3.58 -22.69
N LYS A 401 22.82 -4.42 -22.21
CA LYS A 401 22.50 -5.80 -21.79
C LYS A 401 21.54 -5.80 -20.61
N THR A 402 21.77 -4.95 -19.63
CA THR A 402 20.91 -4.86 -18.44
C THR A 402 19.53 -4.32 -18.78
N VAL A 403 19.44 -3.28 -19.62
CA VAL A 403 18.16 -2.74 -20.10
C VAL A 403 17.36 -3.82 -20.83
N ILE A 404 17.99 -4.55 -21.76
CA ILE A 404 17.32 -5.62 -22.51
C ILE A 404 16.80 -6.70 -21.54
N LEU A 405 17.63 -7.19 -20.62
CA LEU A 405 17.23 -8.24 -19.68
C LEU A 405 16.07 -7.78 -18.77
N MET A 406 16.17 -6.58 -18.20
CA MET A 406 15.13 -6.04 -17.34
C MET A 406 13.85 -5.75 -18.13
N TYR A 407 13.97 -5.19 -19.33
CA TYR A 407 12.82 -4.94 -20.18
C TYR A 407 12.07 -6.23 -20.53
N ILE A 408 12.79 -7.28 -20.96
CA ILE A 408 12.19 -8.59 -21.25
C ILE A 408 11.54 -9.15 -19.98
N TRP A 409 12.24 -9.10 -18.84
CA TRP A 409 11.73 -9.59 -17.58
C TRP A 409 10.42 -8.91 -17.18
N LEU A 410 10.37 -7.59 -17.20
CA LEU A 410 9.16 -6.84 -16.85
C LEU A 410 8.04 -7.03 -17.87
N ALA A 411 8.38 -7.13 -19.16
CA ALA A 411 7.42 -7.33 -20.24
C ALA A 411 6.65 -8.65 -20.10
N ILE A 412 7.27 -9.72 -19.62
CA ILE A 412 6.61 -11.02 -19.37
C ILE A 412 5.40 -10.86 -18.44
N PHE A 413 5.49 -9.97 -17.45
CA PHE A 413 4.43 -9.78 -16.45
C PHE A 413 3.39 -8.74 -16.86
N ILE A 414 3.79 -7.66 -17.56
CA ILE A 414 2.91 -6.50 -17.75
C ILE A 414 2.23 -6.46 -19.13
N LEU A 415 2.91 -6.86 -20.19
CA LEU A 415 2.36 -6.76 -21.54
C LEU A 415 1.10 -7.62 -21.76
N PRO A 416 0.99 -8.84 -21.21
CA PRO A 416 -0.25 -9.63 -21.32
C PRO A 416 -1.49 -8.92 -20.79
N LEU A 417 -1.33 -8.04 -19.77
CA LEU A 417 -2.42 -7.29 -19.15
C LEU A 417 -2.91 -6.12 -20.02
N SER A 418 -2.17 -5.74 -21.03
CA SER A 418 -2.47 -4.64 -21.96
C SER A 418 -3.00 -5.09 -23.32
N ILE A 419 -3.17 -6.41 -23.53
CA ILE A 419 -3.72 -6.97 -24.77
C ILE A 419 -5.14 -6.43 -25.00
N GLY A 420 -5.41 -5.95 -26.21
CA GLY A 420 -6.71 -5.37 -26.57
C GLY A 420 -6.86 -3.88 -26.22
N ALA A 421 -5.84 -3.23 -25.66
CA ALA A 421 -5.84 -1.81 -25.34
C ALA A 421 -4.59 -1.10 -25.90
N PRO A 422 -4.55 -0.75 -27.19
CA PRO A 422 -3.32 -0.32 -27.87
C PRO A 422 -2.66 0.93 -27.26
N ALA A 423 -3.43 1.92 -26.79
CA ALA A 423 -2.87 3.10 -26.13
C ALA A 423 -2.23 2.76 -24.78
N THR A 424 -2.86 1.87 -24.01
CA THR A 424 -2.32 1.36 -22.75
C THR A 424 -1.06 0.52 -22.99
N PHE A 425 -1.07 -0.30 -24.03
CA PHE A 425 0.09 -1.10 -24.45
C PHE A 425 1.29 -0.21 -24.78
N ALA A 426 1.09 0.83 -25.61
CA ALA A 426 2.14 1.77 -25.99
C ALA A 426 2.75 2.48 -24.77
N LEU A 427 1.89 2.93 -23.83
CA LEU A 427 2.36 3.53 -22.59
C LEU A 427 3.24 2.57 -21.80
N TYR A 428 2.82 1.31 -21.66
CA TYR A 428 3.58 0.33 -20.88
C TYR A 428 4.90 -0.05 -21.51
N VAL A 429 4.95 -0.18 -22.82
CA VAL A 429 6.20 -0.41 -23.57
C VAL A 429 7.22 0.69 -23.25
N VAL A 430 6.81 1.96 -23.36
CA VAL A 430 7.69 3.10 -23.06
C VAL A 430 8.06 3.13 -21.57
N TYR A 431 7.08 2.95 -20.69
CA TYR A 431 7.29 2.96 -19.25
C TYR A 431 8.30 1.90 -18.80
N LEU A 432 8.14 0.64 -19.24
CA LEU A 432 9.06 -0.44 -18.90
C LEU A 432 10.48 -0.17 -19.41
N PHE A 433 10.60 0.39 -20.61
CA PHE A 433 11.90 0.78 -21.16
C PHE A 433 12.57 1.85 -20.30
N VAL A 434 11.83 2.91 -19.93
CA VAL A 434 12.36 4.01 -19.10
C VAL A 434 12.76 3.52 -17.71
N VAL A 435 11.96 2.66 -17.06
CA VAL A 435 12.32 2.07 -15.77
C VAL A 435 13.60 1.24 -15.89
N SER A 436 13.69 0.38 -16.89
CA SER A 436 14.87 -0.46 -17.12
C SER A 436 16.13 0.38 -17.39
N LEU A 437 15.99 1.46 -18.18
CA LEU A 437 17.08 2.39 -18.46
C LEU A 437 17.52 3.14 -17.21
N LEU A 438 16.59 3.67 -16.42
CA LEU A 438 16.86 4.38 -15.18
C LEU A 438 17.65 3.49 -14.21
N MET A 439 17.21 2.24 -14.01
CA MET A 439 17.85 1.31 -13.10
C MET A 439 19.25 0.90 -13.58
N ALA A 440 19.40 0.55 -14.86
CA ALA A 440 20.69 0.17 -15.42
C ALA A 440 21.69 1.33 -15.40
N TYR A 441 21.23 2.52 -15.77
CA TYR A 441 22.06 3.73 -15.80
C TYR A 441 22.50 4.13 -14.38
N SER A 442 21.58 4.13 -13.42
CA SER A 442 21.88 4.47 -12.04
C SER A 442 22.89 3.52 -11.40
N ALA A 443 22.78 2.22 -11.69
CA ALA A 443 23.67 1.20 -11.15
C ALA A 443 25.11 1.29 -11.73
N ILE A 444 25.25 1.61 -13.01
CA ILE A 444 26.59 1.75 -13.66
C ILE A 444 27.28 3.04 -13.23
N HIS A 445 26.52 4.13 -13.08
CA HIS A 445 27.06 5.44 -12.69
C HIS A 445 27.09 5.66 -11.17
N ASP A 446 26.95 4.62 -10.39
CA ASP A 446 27.03 4.65 -8.92
C ASP A 446 26.16 5.75 -8.28
N TRP A 447 24.94 5.92 -8.80
CA TRP A 447 24.05 6.92 -8.23
C TRP A 447 23.77 6.64 -6.77
N GLU A 448 23.69 7.71 -5.97
CA GLU A 448 23.20 7.65 -4.60
C GLU A 448 21.74 7.23 -4.57
N TYR A 449 21.33 6.53 -3.51
CA TYR A 449 19.94 6.11 -3.28
C TYR A 449 18.95 7.25 -3.49
N ARG A 450 19.24 8.40 -2.89
CA ARG A 450 18.44 9.61 -2.99
C ARG A 450 18.20 10.06 -4.44
N LYS A 451 19.22 10.05 -5.27
CA LYS A 451 19.11 10.44 -6.68
C LYS A 451 18.21 9.49 -7.47
N ILE A 452 18.31 8.18 -7.23
CA ILE A 452 17.43 7.18 -7.85
C ILE A 452 15.98 7.41 -7.42
N TYR A 453 15.76 7.60 -6.12
CA TYR A 453 14.45 7.84 -5.55
C TYR A 453 13.72 9.02 -6.20
N TYR A 454 14.32 10.19 -6.26
CA TYR A 454 13.68 11.38 -6.83
C TYR A 454 13.52 11.31 -8.35
N SER A 455 14.44 10.65 -9.05
CA SER A 455 14.30 10.42 -10.49
C SER A 455 13.10 9.53 -10.79
N PHE A 456 12.93 8.46 -10.00
CA PHE A 456 11.79 7.58 -10.17
C PHE A 456 10.47 8.23 -9.70
N PHE A 457 10.50 9.01 -8.64
CA PHE A 457 9.33 9.76 -8.20
C PHE A 457 8.83 10.73 -9.29
N THR A 458 9.74 11.39 -9.99
CA THR A 458 9.39 12.24 -11.13
C THR A 458 8.76 11.42 -12.27
N LEU A 459 9.32 10.26 -12.59
CA LEU A 459 8.73 9.35 -13.58
C LEU A 459 7.32 8.90 -13.17
N PHE A 460 7.12 8.55 -11.89
CA PHE A 460 5.83 8.17 -11.33
C PHE A 460 4.77 9.27 -11.53
N ILE A 461 5.10 10.52 -11.27
CA ILE A 461 4.21 11.67 -11.48
C ILE A 461 3.84 11.82 -12.95
N ILE A 462 4.82 11.71 -13.86
CA ILE A 462 4.58 11.82 -15.31
C ILE A 462 3.64 10.72 -15.79
N VAL A 463 3.89 9.47 -15.38
CA VAL A 463 3.04 8.34 -15.73
C VAL A 463 1.62 8.51 -15.18
N GLY A 464 1.48 8.96 -13.95
CA GLY A 464 0.19 9.30 -13.33
C GLY A 464 -0.59 10.31 -14.17
N CYS A 465 0.05 11.39 -14.62
CA CYS A 465 -0.58 12.40 -15.48
C CYS A 465 -1.06 11.84 -16.83
N ILE A 466 -0.38 10.84 -17.37
CA ILE A 466 -0.78 10.24 -18.67
C ILE A 466 -1.96 9.28 -18.50
N GLN A 467 -1.99 8.49 -17.42
CA GLN A 467 -2.97 7.43 -17.21
C GLN A 467 -4.42 7.91 -17.22
N ILE A 468 -4.70 9.12 -16.71
CA ILE A 468 -6.06 9.68 -16.64
C ILE A 468 -6.67 9.96 -18.02
N PHE A 469 -5.83 10.12 -19.04
CA PHE A 469 -6.31 10.28 -20.41
C PHE A 469 -6.72 8.95 -21.03
N LEU A 470 -6.27 7.83 -20.48
CA LEU A 470 -6.52 6.49 -20.98
C LEU A 470 -7.73 5.82 -20.31
N LYS A 471 -7.89 5.95 -19.01
CA LYS A 471 -8.91 5.26 -18.21
C LYS A 471 -9.53 6.18 -17.15
N SER A 472 -10.75 5.83 -16.68
CA SER A 472 -11.39 6.54 -15.56
C SER A 472 -10.71 6.21 -14.23
N PRO A 473 -10.80 7.09 -13.22
CA PRO A 473 -10.28 6.83 -11.88
C PRO A 473 -10.76 5.50 -11.28
N ALA A 474 -12.05 5.22 -11.39
CA ALA A 474 -12.62 3.97 -10.89
C ALA A 474 -11.98 2.72 -11.52
N THR A 475 -11.78 2.72 -12.85
CA THR A 475 -11.15 1.60 -13.56
C THR A 475 -9.70 1.40 -13.11
N LEU A 476 -8.95 2.49 -12.94
CA LEU A 476 -7.55 2.43 -12.50
C LEU A 476 -7.47 1.83 -11.08
N ILE A 477 -8.28 2.31 -10.13
CA ILE A 477 -8.27 1.82 -8.74
C ILE A 477 -8.74 0.35 -8.67
N LEU A 478 -9.77 -0.05 -9.40
CA LEU A 478 -10.21 -1.46 -9.45
C LEU A 478 -9.09 -2.37 -9.96
N SER A 479 -8.36 -1.94 -10.99
CA SER A 479 -7.23 -2.73 -11.52
C SER A 479 -6.13 -2.92 -10.48
N THR A 480 -5.81 -1.88 -9.70
CA THR A 480 -4.83 -2.01 -8.60
C THR A 480 -5.34 -2.96 -7.51
N GLY A 481 -6.62 -2.88 -7.11
CA GLY A 481 -7.19 -3.73 -6.07
C GLY A 481 -7.16 -5.21 -6.41
N ILE A 482 -7.52 -5.55 -7.64
CA ILE A 482 -7.49 -6.93 -8.14
C ILE A 482 -6.08 -7.51 -8.13
N LEU A 483 -5.10 -6.76 -8.62
CA LEU A 483 -3.71 -7.22 -8.65
C LEU A 483 -3.10 -7.29 -7.25
N ASN A 484 -3.44 -6.35 -6.38
CA ASN A 484 -2.98 -6.36 -4.99
C ASN A 484 -3.47 -7.57 -4.19
N MET A 485 -4.62 -8.15 -4.53
CA MET A 485 -5.06 -9.41 -3.94
C MET A 485 -4.05 -10.54 -4.20
N ALA A 486 -3.63 -10.73 -5.45
CA ALA A 486 -2.63 -11.72 -5.82
C ALA A 486 -1.25 -11.43 -5.22
N VAL A 487 -0.84 -10.15 -5.23
CA VAL A 487 0.41 -9.70 -4.62
C VAL A 487 0.43 -10.02 -3.13
N GLN A 488 -0.68 -9.79 -2.42
CA GLN A 488 -0.78 -10.09 -1.00
C GLN A 488 -0.62 -11.57 -0.70
N ALA A 489 -1.22 -12.45 -1.51
CA ALA A 489 -1.05 -13.90 -1.39
C ALA A 489 0.43 -14.32 -1.58
N ILE A 490 1.09 -13.79 -2.62
CA ILE A 490 2.50 -14.05 -2.93
C ILE A 490 3.41 -13.55 -1.81
N PHE A 491 3.20 -12.34 -1.33
CA PHE A 491 4.07 -11.74 -0.31
C PHE A 491 3.87 -12.34 1.07
N CYS A 492 2.64 -12.72 1.46
CA CYS A 492 2.40 -13.49 2.67
C CYS A 492 3.13 -14.84 2.63
N THR A 493 3.08 -15.54 1.48
CA THR A 493 3.87 -16.76 1.27
C THR A 493 5.37 -16.50 1.43
N SER A 494 5.86 -15.41 0.84
CA SER A 494 7.27 -15.02 0.93
C SER A 494 7.70 -14.74 2.36
N LEU A 495 6.86 -14.08 3.16
CA LEU A 495 7.15 -13.77 4.57
C LEU A 495 7.18 -15.02 5.46
N LEU A 496 6.32 -16.03 5.19
CA LEU A 496 6.40 -17.30 5.88
C LEU A 496 7.78 -17.97 5.66
N VAL A 497 8.27 -17.96 4.41
CA VAL A 497 9.60 -18.48 4.09
C VAL A 497 10.70 -17.61 4.69
N LEU A 498 10.59 -16.29 4.54
CA LEU A 498 11.62 -15.34 4.99
C LEU A 498 11.81 -15.39 6.50
N ASN A 499 10.75 -15.11 7.26
CA ASN A 499 10.87 -14.89 8.71
C ASN A 499 10.92 -16.20 9.51
N TRP A 500 10.35 -17.29 8.97
CA TRP A 500 10.36 -18.56 9.67
C TRP A 500 11.57 -19.43 9.35
N TYR A 501 12.05 -19.38 8.12
CA TYR A 501 13.08 -20.28 7.64
C TYR A 501 14.41 -19.58 7.29
N VAL A 502 14.38 -18.50 6.51
CA VAL A 502 15.60 -17.85 6.01
C VAL A 502 16.24 -16.99 7.09
N LEU A 503 15.50 -16.03 7.67
CA LEU A 503 16.02 -15.09 8.65
C LEU A 503 16.69 -15.77 9.84
N PRO A 504 16.11 -16.81 10.49
CA PRO A 504 16.77 -17.50 11.61
C PRO A 504 18.07 -18.23 11.25
N LYS A 505 18.32 -18.48 9.97
CA LYS A 505 19.56 -19.14 9.50
C LYS A 505 20.67 -18.17 9.19
N ILE A 506 20.34 -16.95 8.78
CA ILE A 506 21.30 -15.95 8.34
C ILE A 506 21.58 -14.89 9.41
N HIS A 507 20.70 -14.74 10.40
CA HIS A 507 20.80 -13.76 11.47
C HIS A 507 21.61 -14.32 12.64
N PRO A 508 22.60 -13.55 13.21
CA PRO A 508 23.42 -14.02 14.33
C PRO A 508 22.61 -14.43 15.57
N ALA A 509 21.49 -13.73 15.87
CA ALA A 509 20.59 -14.12 16.96
C ALA A 509 19.74 -15.38 16.68
N GLY A 510 19.83 -15.96 15.51
CA GLY A 510 19.25 -17.25 15.19
C GLY A 510 17.75 -17.30 15.41
N LYS A 511 17.31 -18.23 16.27
CA LYS A 511 15.87 -18.45 16.54
C LYS A 511 15.19 -17.33 17.33
N GLU A 512 15.93 -16.43 17.95
CA GLU A 512 15.35 -15.33 18.76
C GLU A 512 14.58 -14.32 17.90
N VAL A 513 14.95 -14.14 16.63
CA VAL A 513 14.24 -13.27 15.68
C VAL A 513 13.04 -13.94 15.01
N ARG A 514 12.89 -15.25 15.20
CA ARG A 514 11.80 -16.03 14.60
C ARG A 514 10.44 -15.64 15.18
N PRO A 515 9.36 -15.56 14.37
CA PRO A 515 8.02 -15.36 14.91
C PRO A 515 7.56 -16.54 15.77
N SER A 516 6.60 -16.29 16.68
CA SER A 516 5.98 -17.34 17.47
C SER A 516 5.16 -18.29 16.59
N TRP A 517 4.89 -19.51 17.08
CA TRP A 517 4.02 -20.46 16.40
C TRP A 517 2.61 -19.92 16.16
N ILE A 518 2.08 -19.12 17.07
CA ILE A 518 0.78 -18.49 16.93
C ILE A 518 0.81 -17.54 15.74
N THR A 519 1.81 -16.67 15.65
CA THR A 519 1.98 -15.73 14.53
C THR A 519 2.14 -16.47 13.19
N PHE A 520 2.89 -17.57 13.20
CA PHE A 520 3.05 -18.43 12.00
C PHE A 520 1.70 -18.99 11.52
N ILE A 521 0.91 -19.60 12.43
CA ILE A 521 -0.39 -20.17 12.07
C ILE A 521 -1.34 -19.10 11.55
N LEU A 522 -1.36 -17.92 12.16
CA LEU A 522 -2.24 -16.83 11.77
C LEU A 522 -1.82 -16.24 10.41
N LEU A 523 -0.51 -16.10 10.15
CA LEU A 523 -0.03 -15.68 8.84
C LEU A 523 -0.27 -16.76 7.77
N LEU A 524 -0.13 -18.04 8.12
CA LEU A 524 -0.45 -19.16 7.22
C LEU A 524 -1.94 -19.16 6.85
N PHE A 525 -2.81 -18.96 7.84
CA PHE A 525 -4.25 -18.83 7.61
C PHE A 525 -4.55 -17.63 6.69
N SER A 526 -3.93 -16.46 6.96
CA SER A 526 -4.04 -15.29 6.09
C SER A 526 -3.61 -15.61 4.66
N THR A 527 -2.47 -16.29 4.50
CA THR A 527 -1.94 -16.71 3.19
C THR A 527 -2.94 -17.58 2.43
N ILE A 528 -3.52 -18.58 3.09
CA ILE A 528 -4.51 -19.47 2.50
C ILE A 528 -5.74 -18.67 2.04
N MET A 529 -6.25 -17.77 2.88
CA MET A 529 -7.40 -16.92 2.55
C MET A 529 -7.14 -16.06 1.30
N TRP A 530 -5.98 -15.41 1.21
CA TRP A 530 -5.63 -14.58 0.06
C TRP A 530 -5.48 -15.40 -1.23
N TRP A 531 -4.91 -16.60 -1.17
CA TRP A 531 -4.84 -17.49 -2.32
C TRP A 531 -6.21 -17.95 -2.78
N TYR A 532 -7.11 -18.29 -1.85
CA TYR A 532 -8.48 -18.64 -2.21
C TYR A 532 -9.26 -17.51 -2.86
N CYS A 533 -9.14 -16.28 -2.35
CA CYS A 533 -9.75 -15.12 -2.98
C CYS A 533 -9.20 -14.86 -4.39
N THR A 534 -7.89 -15.01 -4.58
CA THR A 534 -7.25 -14.88 -5.89
C THR A 534 -7.75 -15.94 -6.86
N ALA A 535 -7.77 -17.20 -6.44
CA ALA A 535 -8.26 -18.32 -7.27
C ALA A 535 -9.75 -18.16 -7.63
N TRP A 536 -10.57 -17.78 -6.67
CA TRP A 536 -11.99 -17.50 -6.91
C TRP A 536 -12.21 -16.40 -7.93
N TYR A 537 -11.48 -15.29 -7.83
CA TYR A 537 -11.59 -14.22 -8.82
C TYR A 537 -11.20 -14.70 -10.22
N ILE A 538 -10.09 -15.44 -10.34
CA ILE A 538 -9.63 -16.01 -11.61
C ILE A 538 -10.70 -16.95 -12.19
N GLN A 539 -11.28 -17.84 -11.37
CA GLN A 539 -12.34 -18.74 -11.78
C GLN A 539 -13.57 -18.00 -12.31
N VAL A 540 -14.01 -16.96 -11.61
CA VAL A 540 -15.18 -16.16 -12.02
C VAL A 540 -14.93 -15.41 -13.35
N ARG A 541 -13.67 -15.10 -13.67
CA ARG A 541 -13.28 -14.36 -14.88
C ARG A 541 -13.04 -15.26 -16.09
N LEU A 542 -12.60 -16.48 -15.85
CA LEU A 542 -12.30 -17.43 -16.94
C LEU A 542 -13.51 -18.31 -17.31
N GLY A 543 -14.58 -18.27 -16.53
CA GLY A 543 -15.85 -18.95 -16.79
C GLY A 543 -16.10 -20.14 -15.98
#